data_a447cd1a4329c0defe3c9d31e60b6853
#
_entry.id   a447cd1a4329c0defe3c9d31e60b6853
#
_cell.length_a   1.000
_cell.length_b   1.000
_cell.length_c   1.000
_cell.angle_alpha   90.00
_cell.angle_beta   90.00
_cell.angle_gamma   90.00
#
_symmetry.space_group_name_H-M   'P 1'
#
loop_
_entity.id
_entity.type
_entity.pdbx_description
1 polymer ?
#
loop_
_entity_poly.entity_id
_entity_poly.type
_entity_poly.pdbx_seq_one_letter_code
_entity_poly.pdbx_strand_id
1 'polypeptide(L)'
;KEFADVNAIPIVLDTQDTEEIIRTVANIAPTFGGINLEDISAPRCFEIEERLKSMLDIPVFHDDQHGTAIVVLAGIINALRVTGKQKETCRVVVNGAGSAGIAITKLLLTYGFKHVTMCDKFGIIGKDYPDLNWMQQKMTEVTNLEKQTGTLADALRGADIFVGVSAPNIVSAEMVASMNKDAILFAMANPVPEIMPDVAKAAGAKVVGTGRSDFPNQVNNVIAFPGIFKGALEGHARQITE
;
A
#
# COMPACT_ATOMS: atom_id res chain seq x y z
N LYS A 1 15.59 12.62 -11.52
CA LYS A 1 16.43 13.84 -11.65
C LYS A 1 15.65 15.08 -11.23
N GLU A 2 14.47 15.29 -11.82
CA GLU A 2 13.68 16.51 -11.66
C GLU A 2 13.28 16.80 -10.21
N PHE A 3 12.81 15.78 -9.47
CA PHE A 3 12.25 15.96 -8.12
C PHE A 3 13.29 15.88 -6.99
N ALA A 4 14.40 15.19 -7.19
CA ALA A 4 15.35 14.93 -6.12
C ALA A 4 16.84 15.10 -6.53
N ASP A 5 17.11 15.49 -7.77
CA ASP A 5 18.45 15.55 -8.37
C ASP A 5 19.22 14.21 -8.31
N VAL A 6 18.51 13.09 -8.29
CA VAL A 6 19.07 11.74 -8.35
C VAL A 6 19.09 11.26 -9.81
N ASN A 7 20.21 10.71 -10.25
CA ASN A 7 20.29 10.06 -11.55
C ASN A 7 19.68 8.66 -11.44
N ALA A 8 18.70 8.37 -12.29
CA ALA A 8 18.06 7.06 -12.38
C ALA A 8 18.16 6.54 -13.81
N ILE A 9 18.46 5.26 -13.94
CA ILE A 9 18.58 4.56 -15.21
C ILE A 9 17.54 3.43 -15.21
N PRO A 10 16.50 3.46 -16.06
CA PRO A 10 15.54 2.38 -16.17
C PRO A 10 16.19 1.17 -16.84
N ILE A 11 16.01 0.00 -16.24
CA ILE A 11 16.46 -1.29 -16.79
C ILE A 11 15.24 -2.20 -16.84
N VAL A 12 14.82 -2.53 -18.05
CA VAL A 12 13.68 -3.43 -18.30
C VAL A 12 14.20 -4.82 -18.59
N LEU A 13 13.67 -5.82 -17.89
CA LEU A 13 14.04 -7.23 -18.05
C LEU A 13 12.91 -7.97 -18.79
N ASP A 14 13.27 -8.74 -19.80
CA ASP A 14 12.33 -9.62 -20.52
C ASP A 14 12.23 -10.98 -19.81
N THR A 15 11.87 -10.96 -18.53
CA THR A 15 11.68 -12.16 -17.73
C THR A 15 10.74 -11.92 -16.57
N GLN A 16 10.05 -12.97 -16.14
CA GLN A 16 9.27 -13.01 -14.90
C GLN A 16 9.82 -14.05 -13.90
N ASP A 17 10.92 -14.69 -14.24
CA ASP A 17 11.55 -15.69 -13.37
C ASP A 17 12.27 -15.02 -12.20
N THR A 18 11.92 -15.45 -10.98
CA THR A 18 12.45 -14.89 -9.73
C THR A 18 13.97 -15.00 -9.64
N GLU A 19 14.53 -16.14 -9.99
CA GLU A 19 15.98 -16.39 -9.91
C GLU A 19 16.75 -15.59 -10.94
N GLU A 20 16.19 -15.44 -12.13
CA GLU A 20 16.80 -14.68 -13.19
C GLU A 20 16.80 -13.17 -12.87
N ILE A 21 15.69 -12.65 -12.31
CA ILE A 21 15.60 -11.26 -11.85
C ILE A 21 16.65 -11.01 -10.76
N ILE A 22 16.70 -11.83 -9.72
CA ILE A 22 17.63 -11.67 -8.60
C ILE A 22 19.09 -11.70 -9.10
N ARG A 23 19.45 -12.68 -9.93
CA ARG A 23 20.79 -12.81 -10.48
C ARG A 23 21.17 -11.61 -11.34
N THR A 24 20.25 -11.13 -12.18
CA THR A 24 20.50 -9.98 -13.05
C THR A 24 20.71 -8.71 -12.23
N VAL A 25 19.85 -8.43 -11.29
CA VAL A 25 19.97 -7.25 -10.41
C VAL A 25 21.27 -7.31 -9.60
N ALA A 26 21.61 -8.46 -9.02
CA ALA A 26 22.84 -8.63 -8.26
C ALA A 26 24.11 -8.38 -9.14
N ASN A 27 24.09 -8.84 -10.39
CA ASN A 27 25.22 -8.67 -11.30
C ASN A 27 25.46 -7.20 -11.73
N ILE A 28 24.39 -6.40 -11.84
CA ILE A 28 24.50 -4.98 -12.22
C ILE A 28 24.64 -4.04 -11.02
N ALA A 29 24.31 -4.51 -9.83
CA ALA A 29 24.32 -3.71 -8.60
C ALA A 29 25.61 -2.93 -8.33
N PRO A 30 26.83 -3.44 -8.65
CA PRO A 30 28.08 -2.69 -8.46
C PRO A 30 28.16 -1.35 -9.22
N THR A 31 27.30 -1.13 -10.20
CA THR A 31 27.21 0.12 -10.96
C THR A 31 26.42 1.21 -10.24
N PHE A 32 25.59 0.83 -9.26
CA PHE A 32 24.56 1.70 -8.68
C PHE A 32 24.77 1.95 -7.18
N GLY A 33 24.26 3.08 -6.72
CA GLY A 33 24.18 3.40 -5.29
C GLY A 33 22.91 2.91 -4.61
N GLY A 34 21.93 2.42 -5.37
CA GLY A 34 20.66 1.86 -4.86
C GLY A 34 19.85 1.24 -5.99
N ILE A 35 18.94 0.36 -5.63
CA ILE A 35 18.05 -0.35 -6.57
C ILE A 35 16.60 -0.05 -6.20
N ASN A 36 15.82 0.46 -7.15
CA ASN A 36 14.36 0.47 -7.07
C ASN A 36 13.79 -0.69 -7.88
N LEU A 37 13.00 -1.51 -7.24
CA LEU A 37 12.19 -2.54 -7.89
C LEU A 37 10.84 -1.92 -8.23
N GLU A 38 10.38 -2.15 -9.46
CA GLU A 38 9.15 -1.56 -10.00
C GLU A 38 8.39 -2.62 -10.79
N ASP A 39 7.07 -2.56 -10.78
CA ASP A 39 6.16 -3.40 -11.59
C ASP A 39 6.34 -4.93 -11.40
N ILE A 40 6.84 -5.37 -10.26
CA ILE A 40 6.96 -6.79 -9.94
C ILE A 40 5.75 -7.24 -9.12
N SER A 41 4.95 -8.13 -9.69
CA SER A 41 3.70 -8.59 -9.05
C SER A 41 3.94 -9.46 -7.80
N ALA A 42 2.99 -9.38 -6.84
CA ALA A 42 2.92 -10.30 -5.72
C ALA A 42 2.57 -11.74 -6.20
N PRO A 43 3.05 -12.80 -5.50
CA PRO A 43 3.88 -12.76 -4.29
C PRO A 43 5.39 -12.68 -4.54
N ARG A 44 5.88 -12.82 -5.79
CA ARG A 44 7.32 -12.89 -6.09
C ARG A 44 8.08 -11.61 -5.72
N CYS A 45 7.44 -10.44 -5.76
CA CYS A 45 8.08 -9.18 -5.39
C CYS A 45 8.62 -9.21 -3.94
N PHE A 46 7.95 -9.87 -3.02
CA PHE A 46 8.37 -9.99 -1.62
C PHE A 46 9.65 -10.80 -1.49
N GLU A 47 9.72 -11.93 -2.19
CA GLU A 47 10.91 -12.80 -2.18
C GLU A 47 12.10 -12.12 -2.84
N ILE A 48 11.88 -11.50 -4.01
CA ILE A 48 12.94 -10.80 -4.76
C ILE A 48 13.55 -9.70 -3.91
N GLU A 49 12.72 -8.85 -3.30
CA GLU A 49 13.19 -7.75 -2.47
C GLU A 49 13.94 -8.25 -1.24
N GLU A 50 13.39 -9.21 -0.49
CA GLU A 50 14.02 -9.76 0.71
C GLU A 50 15.39 -10.38 0.42
N ARG A 51 15.48 -11.15 -0.65
CA ARG A 51 16.74 -11.78 -1.06
C ARG A 51 17.78 -10.77 -1.53
N LEU A 52 17.40 -9.78 -2.34
CA LEU A 52 18.31 -8.72 -2.78
C LEU A 52 18.80 -7.86 -1.60
N LYS A 53 17.93 -7.51 -0.65
CA LYS A 53 18.31 -6.82 0.59
C LYS A 53 19.35 -7.61 1.40
N SER A 54 19.26 -8.94 1.40
CA SER A 54 20.23 -9.78 2.11
C SER A 54 21.57 -9.96 1.38
N MET A 55 21.58 -9.77 0.06
CA MET A 55 22.75 -10.02 -0.81
C MET A 55 23.56 -8.75 -1.08
N LEU A 56 22.91 -7.57 -1.05
CA LEU A 56 23.52 -6.31 -1.50
C LEU A 56 23.81 -5.37 -0.33
N ASP A 57 24.93 -4.66 -0.42
CA ASP A 57 25.34 -3.62 0.54
C ASP A 57 24.84 -2.21 0.17
N ILE A 58 23.91 -2.12 -0.78
CA ILE A 58 23.25 -0.89 -1.21
C ILE A 58 21.74 -0.99 -0.96
N PRO A 59 21.02 0.12 -0.76
CA PRO A 59 19.59 0.07 -0.51
C PRO A 59 18.82 -0.54 -1.69
N VAL A 60 17.97 -1.51 -1.38
CA VAL A 60 16.98 -2.09 -2.29
C VAL A 60 15.60 -1.70 -1.78
N PHE A 61 14.79 -1.17 -2.66
CA PHE A 61 13.46 -0.65 -2.33
C PHE A 61 12.47 -1.07 -3.41
N HIS A 62 11.24 -1.38 -3.02
CA HIS A 62 10.16 -1.67 -3.95
C HIS A 62 9.08 -0.60 -3.78
N ASP A 63 8.99 0.33 -4.73
CA ASP A 63 8.16 1.53 -4.60
C ASP A 63 6.66 1.20 -4.53
N ASP A 64 6.16 0.24 -5.32
CA ASP A 64 4.77 -0.21 -5.26
C ASP A 64 4.36 -0.77 -3.88
N GLN A 65 5.32 -1.25 -3.11
CA GLN A 65 5.08 -1.67 -1.73
C GLN A 65 5.26 -0.49 -0.77
N HIS A 66 6.49 -0.07 -0.59
CA HIS A 66 6.90 0.80 0.51
C HIS A 66 6.59 2.28 0.24
N GLY A 67 6.81 2.76 -1.00
CA GLY A 67 6.46 4.14 -1.36
C GLY A 67 4.97 4.40 -1.18
N THR A 68 4.15 3.47 -1.66
CA THR A 68 2.70 3.52 -1.49
C THR A 68 2.29 3.44 -0.02
N ALA A 69 2.88 2.53 0.77
CA ALA A 69 2.58 2.40 2.19
C ALA A 69 2.94 3.67 2.98
N ILE A 70 4.07 4.29 2.69
CA ILE A 70 4.54 5.52 3.35
C ILE A 70 3.58 6.69 3.10
N VAL A 71 3.17 6.92 1.85
CA VAL A 71 2.25 8.03 1.54
C VAL A 71 0.85 7.80 2.10
N VAL A 72 0.38 6.56 2.13
CA VAL A 72 -0.89 6.19 2.77
C VAL A 72 -0.85 6.47 4.26
N LEU A 73 0.20 5.99 4.96
CA LEU A 73 0.33 6.24 6.40
C LEU A 73 0.44 7.74 6.70
N ALA A 74 1.24 8.49 5.94
CA ALA A 74 1.36 9.94 6.10
C ALA A 74 0.00 10.65 5.92
N GLY A 75 -0.77 10.24 4.92
CA GLY A 75 -2.12 10.73 4.70
C GLY A 75 -3.07 10.39 5.85
N ILE A 76 -3.04 9.14 6.34
CA ILE A 76 -3.87 8.69 7.47
C ILE A 76 -3.53 9.46 8.75
N ILE A 77 -2.26 9.66 9.07
CA ILE A 77 -1.83 10.45 10.25
C ILE A 77 -2.47 11.85 10.24
N ASN A 78 -2.46 12.51 9.08
CA ASN A 78 -3.08 13.83 8.95
C ASN A 78 -4.61 13.77 8.96
N ALA A 79 -5.21 12.76 8.34
CA ALA A 79 -6.66 12.55 8.36
C ALA A 79 -7.19 12.26 9.77
N LEU A 80 -6.45 11.52 10.60
CA LEU A 80 -6.77 11.32 12.02
C LEU A 80 -6.81 12.65 12.79
N ARG A 81 -5.85 13.55 12.54
CA ARG A 81 -5.85 14.90 13.16
C ARG A 81 -7.06 15.72 12.75
N VAL A 82 -7.45 15.67 11.47
CA VAL A 82 -8.63 16.39 10.94
C VAL A 82 -9.94 15.87 11.51
N THR A 83 -10.04 14.55 11.71
CA THR A 83 -11.26 13.90 12.18
C THR A 83 -11.33 13.71 13.70
N GLY A 84 -10.21 13.93 14.42
CA GLY A 84 -10.12 13.68 15.85
C GLY A 84 -10.16 12.20 16.25
N LYS A 85 -10.02 11.28 15.29
CA LYS A 85 -10.05 9.84 15.53
C LYS A 85 -8.73 9.34 16.14
N GLN A 86 -8.83 8.27 16.95
CA GLN A 86 -7.67 7.64 17.58
C GLN A 86 -7.35 6.33 16.89
N LYS A 87 -6.10 6.12 16.49
CA LYS A 87 -5.66 4.95 15.72
C LYS A 87 -5.95 3.62 16.43
N GLU A 88 -5.88 3.62 17.78
CA GLU A 88 -6.06 2.43 18.59
C GLU A 88 -7.47 1.84 18.51
N THR A 89 -8.47 2.68 18.23
CA THR A 89 -9.88 2.30 18.14
C THR A 89 -10.44 2.29 16.74
N CYS A 90 -9.70 2.86 15.77
CA CYS A 90 -10.12 2.88 14.39
C CYS A 90 -10.17 1.49 13.77
N ARG A 91 -11.26 1.20 13.08
CA ARG A 91 -11.43 0.03 12.23
C ARG A 91 -11.02 0.39 10.80
N VAL A 92 -9.99 -0.29 10.32
CA VAL A 92 -9.40 -0.03 9.00
C VAL A 92 -9.71 -1.18 8.06
N VAL A 93 -10.19 -0.86 6.87
CA VAL A 93 -10.38 -1.81 5.78
C VAL A 93 -9.39 -1.49 4.66
N VAL A 94 -8.54 -2.45 4.32
CA VAL A 94 -7.62 -2.39 3.18
C VAL A 94 -8.12 -3.33 2.10
N ASN A 95 -8.51 -2.81 0.95
CA ASN A 95 -9.03 -3.61 -0.16
C ASN A 95 -8.04 -3.69 -1.31
N GLY A 96 -7.66 -4.92 -1.66
CA GLY A 96 -6.59 -5.28 -2.56
C GLY A 96 -5.42 -5.88 -1.78
N ALA A 97 -5.29 -7.22 -1.81
CA ALA A 97 -4.25 -7.95 -1.08
C ALA A 97 -3.04 -8.30 -1.97
N GLY A 98 -2.67 -7.37 -2.84
CA GLY A 98 -1.44 -7.41 -3.63
C GLY A 98 -0.25 -6.79 -2.88
N SER A 99 0.80 -6.41 -3.64
CA SER A 99 2.03 -5.81 -3.11
C SER A 99 1.77 -4.58 -2.23
N ALA A 100 1.02 -3.61 -2.75
CA ALA A 100 0.70 -2.38 -2.03
C ALA A 100 -0.17 -2.63 -0.79
N GLY A 101 -1.26 -3.38 -0.91
CA GLY A 101 -2.17 -3.62 0.21
C GLY A 101 -1.53 -4.35 1.37
N ILE A 102 -0.66 -5.32 1.09
CA ILE A 102 0.11 -6.04 2.11
C ILE A 102 1.10 -5.10 2.80
N ALA A 103 1.85 -4.29 2.04
CA ALA A 103 2.81 -3.34 2.61
C ALA A 103 2.12 -2.25 3.46
N ILE A 104 1.01 -1.68 2.97
CA ILE A 104 0.18 -0.75 3.71
C ILE A 104 -0.27 -1.36 5.03
N THR A 105 -0.81 -2.58 4.98
CA THR A 105 -1.32 -3.27 6.18
C THR A 105 -0.22 -3.50 7.21
N LYS A 106 0.95 -3.99 6.79
CA LYS A 106 2.11 -4.17 7.67
C LYS A 106 2.51 -2.86 8.35
N LEU A 107 2.65 -1.78 7.57
CA LEU A 107 3.05 -0.48 8.11
C LEU A 107 2.00 0.11 9.06
N LEU A 108 0.69 -0.06 8.79
CA LEU A 108 -0.38 0.34 9.69
C LEU A 108 -0.33 -0.42 11.03
N LEU A 109 -0.10 -1.73 11.00
CA LEU A 109 0.06 -2.56 12.19
C LEU A 109 1.30 -2.14 12.99
N THR A 110 2.44 -1.92 12.34
CA THR A 110 3.68 -1.40 12.96
C THR A 110 3.46 -0.03 13.59
N TYR A 111 2.70 0.85 12.95
CA TYR A 111 2.34 2.17 13.50
C TYR A 111 1.39 2.09 14.70
N GLY A 112 0.73 0.95 14.92
CA GLY A 112 -0.08 0.66 16.10
C GLY A 112 -1.59 0.62 15.90
N PHE A 113 -2.08 0.51 14.66
CA PHE A 113 -3.47 0.14 14.39
C PHE A 113 -3.72 -1.29 14.86
N LYS A 114 -4.85 -1.54 15.52
CA LYS A 114 -5.18 -2.86 16.09
C LYS A 114 -6.26 -3.59 15.31
N HIS A 115 -7.16 -2.86 14.66
CA HIS A 115 -8.34 -3.40 13.99
C HIS A 115 -8.22 -3.21 12.47
N VAL A 116 -7.39 -4.01 11.83
CA VAL A 116 -7.18 -3.98 10.38
C VAL A 116 -7.80 -5.22 9.76
N THR A 117 -8.67 -5.03 8.79
CA THR A 117 -9.29 -6.09 7.98
C THR A 117 -8.85 -5.92 6.54
N MET A 118 -8.34 -6.98 5.94
CA MET A 118 -8.02 -7.01 4.51
C MET A 118 -9.17 -7.63 3.72
N CYS A 119 -9.42 -7.09 2.53
CA CYS A 119 -10.35 -7.63 1.54
C CYS A 119 -9.66 -7.81 0.20
N ASP A 120 -10.17 -8.73 -0.59
CA ASP A 120 -9.80 -8.90 -2.00
C ASP A 120 -11.03 -9.37 -2.78
N LYS A 121 -10.86 -9.82 -4.02
CA LYS A 121 -11.92 -10.17 -4.99
C LYS A 121 -13.08 -11.02 -4.44
N PHE A 122 -12.86 -11.85 -3.44
CA PHE A 122 -13.88 -12.69 -2.82
C PHE A 122 -14.39 -12.15 -1.47
N GLY A 123 -14.04 -10.91 -1.09
CA GLY A 123 -14.46 -10.28 0.16
C GLY A 123 -13.39 -10.31 1.24
N ILE A 124 -13.81 -10.47 2.49
CA ILE A 124 -12.93 -10.40 3.67
C ILE A 124 -11.95 -11.57 3.70
N ILE A 125 -10.66 -11.26 3.84
CA ILE A 125 -9.60 -12.26 3.95
C ILE A 125 -9.59 -12.83 5.37
N GLY A 126 -9.73 -14.14 5.45
CA GLY A 126 -9.64 -14.96 6.65
C GLY A 126 -9.04 -16.32 6.31
N LYS A 127 -8.97 -17.22 7.28
CA LYS A 127 -8.38 -18.56 7.08
C LYS A 127 -9.07 -19.41 6.01
N ASP A 128 -10.37 -19.17 5.80
CA ASP A 128 -11.19 -19.92 4.84
C ASP A 128 -11.30 -19.20 3.47
N TYR A 129 -10.53 -18.12 3.27
CA TYR A 129 -10.50 -17.40 2.00
C TYR A 129 -9.88 -18.29 0.90
N PRO A 130 -10.50 -18.37 -0.30
CA PRO A 130 -9.99 -19.23 -1.35
C PRO A 130 -8.66 -18.73 -1.93
N ASP A 131 -7.80 -19.65 -2.34
CA ASP A 131 -6.58 -19.41 -3.13
C ASP A 131 -5.59 -18.40 -2.53
N LEU A 132 -5.41 -18.41 -1.21
CA LEU A 132 -4.42 -17.56 -0.55
C LEU A 132 -2.99 -17.92 -0.98
N ASN A 133 -2.24 -16.93 -1.43
CA ASN A 133 -0.79 -17.09 -1.56
C ASN A 133 -0.12 -17.07 -0.17
N TRP A 134 1.15 -17.47 -0.12
CA TRP A 134 1.91 -17.61 1.13
C TRP A 134 1.99 -16.33 1.98
N MET A 135 2.03 -15.14 1.34
CA MET A 135 2.06 -13.88 2.06
C MET A 135 0.68 -13.51 2.59
N GLN A 136 -0.37 -13.71 1.81
CA GLN A 136 -1.74 -13.53 2.27
C GLN A 136 -2.08 -14.46 3.44
N GLN A 137 -1.60 -15.71 3.42
CA GLN A 137 -1.73 -16.64 4.55
C GLN A 137 -1.10 -16.06 5.82
N LYS A 138 0.14 -15.54 5.75
CA LYS A 138 0.78 -14.86 6.88
C LYS A 138 -0.05 -13.67 7.39
N MET A 139 -0.67 -12.90 6.49
CA MET A 139 -1.50 -11.77 6.90
C MET A 139 -2.77 -12.17 7.65
N THR A 140 -3.32 -13.38 7.42
CA THR A 140 -4.49 -13.86 8.19
C THR A 140 -4.19 -14.07 9.68
N GLU A 141 -2.92 -14.16 10.07
CA GLU A 141 -2.51 -14.34 11.46
C GLU A 141 -2.53 -13.02 12.25
N VAL A 142 -2.38 -11.88 11.57
CA VAL A 142 -2.22 -10.55 12.18
C VAL A 142 -3.33 -9.57 11.81
N THR A 143 -4.22 -9.93 10.88
CA THR A 143 -5.38 -9.12 10.48
C THR A 143 -6.69 -9.84 10.79
N ASN A 144 -7.81 -9.11 10.71
CA ASN A 144 -9.15 -9.68 10.94
C ASN A 144 -9.22 -10.52 12.22
N LEU A 145 -8.69 -10.00 13.32
CA LEU A 145 -8.64 -10.71 14.61
C LEU A 145 -10.03 -11.02 15.15
N GLU A 146 -11.05 -10.27 14.72
CA GLU A 146 -12.47 -10.50 15.06
C GLU A 146 -13.10 -11.62 14.22
N LYS A 147 -12.36 -12.22 13.28
CA LYS A 147 -12.80 -13.32 12.40
C LYS A 147 -14.08 -12.98 11.63
N GLN A 148 -14.17 -11.77 11.14
CA GLN A 148 -15.27 -11.34 10.28
C GLN A 148 -15.23 -12.10 8.95
N THR A 149 -16.40 -12.35 8.40
CA THR A 149 -16.61 -12.97 7.08
C THR A 149 -17.58 -12.14 6.27
N GLY A 150 -17.59 -12.29 4.97
CA GLY A 150 -18.51 -11.59 4.08
C GLY A 150 -17.81 -10.80 2.97
N THR A 151 -18.56 -9.89 2.41
CA THR A 151 -18.15 -9.05 1.28
C THR A 151 -17.40 -7.80 1.74
N LEU A 152 -16.90 -7.00 0.78
CA LEU A 152 -16.36 -5.66 1.06
C LEU A 152 -17.40 -4.77 1.74
N ALA A 153 -18.67 -4.85 1.35
CA ALA A 153 -19.74 -4.08 1.98
C ALA A 153 -19.91 -4.43 3.47
N ASP A 154 -19.75 -5.71 3.83
CA ASP A 154 -19.81 -6.14 5.23
C ASP A 154 -18.61 -5.61 6.02
N ALA A 155 -17.41 -5.60 5.43
CA ALA A 155 -16.22 -5.05 6.04
C ALA A 155 -16.32 -3.54 6.29
N LEU A 156 -16.92 -2.80 5.36
CA LEU A 156 -17.06 -1.34 5.46
C LEU A 156 -18.10 -0.90 6.50
N ARG A 157 -19.05 -1.77 6.87
CA ARG A 157 -20.05 -1.42 7.87
C ARG A 157 -19.41 -1.13 9.23
N GLY A 158 -19.49 0.12 9.66
CA GLY A 158 -18.88 0.59 10.91
C GLY A 158 -17.35 0.68 10.85
N ALA A 159 -16.74 0.72 9.67
CA ALA A 159 -15.33 1.04 9.49
C ALA A 159 -15.09 2.55 9.57
N ASP A 160 -13.92 2.94 10.06
CA ASP A 160 -13.49 4.35 10.15
C ASP A 160 -12.65 4.78 8.96
N ILE A 161 -11.86 3.86 8.43
CA ILE A 161 -10.88 4.13 7.38
C ILE A 161 -11.02 3.06 6.29
N PHE A 162 -11.09 3.49 5.05
CA PHE A 162 -10.97 2.66 3.86
C PHE A 162 -9.72 3.03 3.07
N VAL A 163 -8.94 2.03 2.69
CA VAL A 163 -7.82 2.16 1.75
C VAL A 163 -8.02 1.19 0.60
N GLY A 164 -8.26 1.70 -0.59
CA GLY A 164 -8.42 0.94 -1.82
C GLY A 164 -7.17 0.98 -2.67
N VAL A 165 -6.66 -0.20 -3.04
CA VAL A 165 -5.55 -0.41 -3.97
C VAL A 165 -5.86 -1.59 -4.90
N SER A 166 -7.06 -1.57 -5.49
CA SER A 166 -7.62 -2.74 -6.18
C SER A 166 -8.21 -2.40 -7.56
N ALA A 167 -9.50 -2.26 -7.66
CA ALA A 167 -10.21 -2.11 -8.92
C ALA A 167 -11.16 -0.90 -8.93
N PRO A 168 -11.40 -0.28 -10.09
CA PRO A 168 -12.26 0.89 -10.19
C PRO A 168 -13.72 0.59 -9.84
N ASN A 169 -14.42 1.60 -9.27
CA ASN A 169 -15.88 1.62 -9.08
C ASN A 169 -16.46 0.45 -8.27
N ILE A 170 -15.70 -0.11 -7.32
CA ILE A 170 -16.14 -1.23 -6.48
C ILE A 170 -16.78 -0.80 -5.15
N VAL A 171 -16.66 0.49 -4.79
CA VAL A 171 -17.25 1.06 -3.59
C VAL A 171 -18.45 1.92 -3.97
N SER A 172 -19.63 1.62 -3.41
CA SER A 172 -20.84 2.40 -3.64
C SER A 172 -21.04 3.49 -2.58
N ALA A 173 -21.94 4.44 -2.86
CA ALA A 173 -22.34 5.46 -1.90
C ALA A 173 -22.95 4.86 -0.63
N GLU A 174 -23.73 3.78 -0.77
CA GLU A 174 -24.35 3.07 0.36
C GLU A 174 -23.28 2.40 1.25
N MET A 175 -22.23 1.85 0.67
CA MET A 175 -21.09 1.32 1.43
C MET A 175 -20.44 2.42 2.26
N VAL A 176 -20.18 3.59 1.68
CA VAL A 176 -19.61 4.75 2.40
C VAL A 176 -20.56 5.23 3.50
N ALA A 177 -21.87 5.33 3.21
CA ALA A 177 -22.87 5.74 4.19
C ALA A 177 -23.00 4.75 5.37
N SER A 178 -22.59 3.49 5.19
CA SER A 178 -22.59 2.48 6.26
C SER A 178 -21.36 2.54 7.18
N MET A 179 -20.34 3.32 6.81
CA MET A 179 -19.14 3.55 7.63
C MET A 179 -19.47 4.43 8.85
N ASN A 180 -18.53 4.47 9.78
CA ASN A 180 -18.63 5.36 10.92
C ASN A 180 -18.63 6.84 10.49
N LYS A 181 -19.22 7.69 11.33
CA LYS A 181 -19.19 9.15 11.14
C LYS A 181 -17.75 9.65 10.93
N ASP A 182 -17.61 10.66 10.08
CA ASP A 182 -16.32 11.27 9.73
C ASP A 182 -15.32 10.24 9.15
N ALA A 183 -15.81 9.36 8.27
CA ALA A 183 -15.01 8.35 7.59
C ALA A 183 -13.87 8.95 6.74
N ILE A 184 -12.76 8.22 6.67
CA ILE A 184 -11.58 8.54 5.87
C ILE A 184 -11.49 7.53 4.73
N LEU A 185 -11.42 8.00 3.49
CA LEU A 185 -11.33 7.14 2.30
C LEU A 185 -10.12 7.53 1.45
N PHE A 186 -9.25 6.56 1.19
CA PHE A 186 -8.18 6.66 0.19
C PHE A 186 -8.44 5.65 -0.90
N ALA A 187 -9.05 6.11 -2.00
CA ALA A 187 -9.43 5.31 -3.16
C ALA A 187 -8.35 5.49 -4.24
N MET A 188 -7.38 4.58 -4.30
CA MET A 188 -6.12 4.79 -5.01
C MET A 188 -6.00 3.99 -6.31
N ALA A 189 -7.02 3.25 -6.73
CA ALA A 189 -7.01 2.56 -8.02
C ALA A 189 -6.82 3.56 -9.18
N ASN A 190 -5.99 3.20 -10.14
CA ASN A 190 -5.66 4.00 -11.31
C ASN A 190 -6.08 3.28 -12.61
N PRO A 191 -6.56 4.00 -13.63
CA PRO A 191 -6.77 5.45 -13.71
C PRO A 191 -8.09 5.93 -13.06
N VAL A 192 -8.98 5.02 -12.69
CA VAL A 192 -10.28 5.32 -12.05
C VAL A 192 -10.27 4.78 -10.63
N PRO A 193 -10.58 5.61 -9.62
CA PRO A 193 -10.59 5.17 -8.21
C PRO A 193 -11.74 4.19 -7.91
N GLU A 194 -11.67 3.52 -6.77
CA GLU A 194 -12.72 2.63 -6.26
C GLU A 194 -14.07 3.33 -6.07
N ILE A 195 -14.04 4.63 -5.80
CA ILE A 195 -15.19 5.53 -5.76
C ILE A 195 -14.72 6.95 -6.10
N MET A 196 -15.53 7.69 -6.84
CA MET A 196 -15.23 9.09 -7.16
C MET A 196 -15.31 9.97 -5.91
N PRO A 197 -14.40 10.95 -5.74
CA PRO A 197 -14.32 11.78 -4.53
C PRO A 197 -15.60 12.58 -4.20
N ASP A 198 -16.30 13.07 -5.20
CA ASP A 198 -17.56 13.79 -5.06
C ASP A 198 -18.67 12.87 -4.53
N VAL A 199 -18.76 11.65 -5.05
CA VAL A 199 -19.71 10.62 -4.59
C VAL A 199 -19.40 10.21 -3.15
N ALA A 200 -18.13 9.96 -2.82
CA ALA A 200 -17.73 9.61 -1.47
C ALA A 200 -18.05 10.71 -0.44
N LYS A 201 -17.78 11.97 -0.79
CA LYS A 201 -18.12 13.12 0.05
C LYS A 201 -19.62 13.29 0.23
N ALA A 202 -20.40 13.16 -0.84
CA ALA A 202 -21.86 13.23 -0.77
C ALA A 202 -22.45 12.10 0.10
N ALA A 203 -21.81 10.94 0.15
CA ALA A 203 -22.19 9.81 1.00
C ALA A 203 -21.76 9.95 2.48
N GLY A 204 -21.06 11.04 2.85
CA GLY A 204 -20.69 11.35 4.24
C GLY A 204 -19.24 11.17 4.62
N ALA A 205 -18.35 10.88 3.68
CA ALA A 205 -16.92 10.81 3.95
C ALA A 205 -16.36 12.21 4.32
N LYS A 206 -15.59 12.27 5.38
CA LYS A 206 -14.97 13.52 5.86
C LYS A 206 -13.68 13.87 5.13
N VAL A 207 -12.84 12.84 4.93
CA VAL A 207 -11.57 12.97 4.22
C VAL A 207 -11.58 12.00 3.05
N VAL A 208 -11.30 12.49 1.86
CA VAL A 208 -11.18 11.67 0.65
C VAL A 208 -9.88 12.02 -0.05
N GLY A 209 -9.07 11.01 -0.36
CA GLY A 209 -7.87 11.10 -1.15
C GLY A 209 -7.88 10.08 -2.29
N THR A 210 -7.14 10.36 -3.36
CA THR A 210 -6.96 9.46 -4.51
C THR A 210 -5.50 9.41 -4.93
N GLY A 211 -5.14 8.44 -5.78
CA GLY A 211 -3.82 8.39 -6.41
C GLY A 211 -3.60 9.47 -7.48
N ARG A 212 -4.63 10.19 -7.87
CA ARG A 212 -4.62 11.14 -8.99
C ARG A 212 -4.23 12.55 -8.56
N SER A 213 -3.46 13.24 -9.40
CA SER A 213 -3.03 14.63 -9.18
C SER A 213 -4.09 15.69 -9.52
N ASP A 214 -5.14 15.31 -10.25
CA ASP A 214 -6.23 16.22 -10.64
C ASP A 214 -7.35 16.33 -9.59
N PHE A 215 -7.23 15.61 -8.48
CA PHE A 215 -8.11 15.73 -7.31
C PHE A 215 -7.35 16.23 -6.08
N PRO A 216 -8.03 16.90 -5.14
CA PRO A 216 -7.45 17.25 -3.85
C PRO A 216 -7.00 16.00 -3.06
N ASN A 217 -5.98 16.18 -2.21
CA ASN A 217 -5.42 15.11 -1.37
C ASN A 217 -4.87 13.94 -2.19
N GLN A 218 -3.93 14.24 -3.08
CA GLN A 218 -3.21 13.20 -3.80
C GLN A 218 -2.44 12.31 -2.82
N VAL A 219 -2.67 10.99 -2.92
CA VAL A 219 -1.96 9.94 -2.19
C VAL A 219 -1.32 9.03 -3.23
N ASN A 220 -0.08 9.35 -3.59
CA ASN A 220 0.68 8.65 -4.61
C ASN A 220 2.14 8.54 -4.19
N ASN A 221 2.78 7.39 -4.42
CA ASN A 221 4.17 7.10 -4.08
C ASN A 221 5.16 8.11 -4.66
N VAL A 222 4.87 8.70 -5.81
CA VAL A 222 5.71 9.73 -6.45
C VAL A 222 6.02 10.92 -5.52
N ILE A 223 5.19 11.16 -4.52
CA ILE A 223 5.39 12.26 -3.55
C ILE A 223 6.54 11.95 -2.58
N ALA A 224 6.77 10.68 -2.24
CA ALA A 224 7.76 10.27 -1.24
C ALA A 224 9.02 9.64 -1.86
N PHE A 225 8.85 8.80 -2.86
CA PHE A 225 9.91 8.00 -3.45
C PHE A 225 11.20 8.76 -3.82
N PRO A 226 11.15 9.92 -4.51
CA PRO A 226 12.38 10.62 -4.88
C PRO A 226 13.18 11.11 -3.67
N GLY A 227 12.48 11.58 -2.63
CA GLY A 227 13.10 12.04 -1.38
C GLY A 227 13.70 10.90 -0.56
N ILE A 228 13.06 9.72 -0.56
CA ILE A 228 13.55 8.52 0.12
C ILE A 228 14.90 8.10 -0.47
N PHE A 229 15.00 7.98 -1.81
CA PHE A 229 16.24 7.62 -2.46
C PHE A 229 17.32 8.69 -2.31
N LYS A 230 16.96 9.96 -2.40
CA LYS A 230 17.92 11.05 -2.12
C LYS A 230 18.51 10.92 -0.72
N GLY A 231 17.67 10.77 0.30
CA GLY A 231 18.12 10.62 1.67
C GLY A 231 18.99 9.37 1.87
N ALA A 232 18.62 8.24 1.28
CA ALA A 232 19.39 7.00 1.37
C ALA A 232 20.78 7.13 0.73
N LEU A 233 20.86 7.76 -0.45
CA LEU A 233 22.12 7.96 -1.17
C LEU A 233 23.03 8.98 -0.45
N GLU A 234 22.51 10.13 -0.01
CA GLU A 234 23.27 11.13 0.72
C GLU A 234 23.74 10.62 2.09
N GLY A 235 22.93 9.79 2.75
CA GLY A 235 23.26 9.17 4.02
C GLY A 235 24.14 7.92 3.90
N HIS A 236 24.52 7.50 2.70
CA HIS A 236 25.24 6.24 2.44
C HIS A 236 24.58 5.04 3.15
N ALA A 237 23.24 5.03 3.16
CA ALA A 237 22.49 3.98 3.82
C ALA A 237 22.65 2.64 3.09
N ARG A 238 22.87 1.58 3.85
CA ARG A 238 22.87 0.21 3.28
C ARG A 238 21.47 -0.33 3.06
N GLN A 239 20.53 0.12 3.87
CA GLN A 239 19.12 -0.33 3.83
C GLN A 239 18.18 0.83 4.15
N ILE A 240 16.99 0.77 3.59
CA ILE A 240 15.85 1.59 4.00
C ILE A 240 15.01 0.70 4.92
N THR A 241 14.96 1.05 6.21
CA THR A 241 14.26 0.27 7.25
C THR A 241 12.85 0.82 7.49
N GLU A 242 11.97 -0.02 8.07
CA GLU A 242 10.63 0.37 8.53
C GLU A 242 10.65 1.28 9.76
#